data_504dff0f364c07e9be5959a5434c5445
#
_entry.id   504dff0f364c07e9be5959a5434c5445
#
_cell.length_a   1.000
_cell.length_b   1.000
_cell.length_c   1.000
_cell.angle_alpha   90.00
_cell.angle_beta   90.00
_cell.angle_gamma   90.00
#
_symmetry.space_group_name_H-M   'P 1'
#
loop_
_entity.id
_entity.type
_entity.pdbx_description
1 polymer ?
#
loop_
_entity_poly.entity_id
_entity_poly.type
_entity_poly.pdbx_seq_one_letter_code
_entity_poly.pdbx_strand_id
1 'polypeptide(L)'
;TMGDIARCSIGKPEEYYNEELLYRLFGVNAELLIDHAWGWEPCTIADIQAYEPENKSTVSGQVLACAYEWEKARLVLKEMADQLGLDLVAKGLVTDQLVLHVGYDIDNLKNEEPGVGYQGETKIDRYGRKLPKPAHGTENLGESTASSRLLREHAMALYDRIVDKKLLIRRLSLEAGHLISKEKAEKPEEFHQMDLFADYHIEEAGKEQTGAEGAKLLENQQKKEQEKKQQEKKQSEKERKLQEAMLDIRKRFGKNAVLKGMNLEEGATARERNTQIGGHKA
;
A
#
# COMPACT_ATOMS: atom_id res chain seq x y z
N THR A 1 -35.85 12.97 -4.21
CA THR A 1 -35.71 12.79 -5.68
C THR A 1 -34.77 13.85 -6.23
N MET A 2 -34.22 13.63 -7.44
CA MET A 2 -33.43 14.67 -8.15
C MET A 2 -34.22 15.95 -8.34
N GLY A 3 -35.54 15.86 -8.65
CA GLY A 3 -36.43 17.04 -8.74
C GLY A 3 -36.56 17.80 -7.42
N ASP A 4 -36.42 17.18 -6.26
CA ASP A 4 -36.44 17.87 -4.96
C ASP A 4 -35.14 18.64 -4.75
N ILE A 5 -33.98 18.07 -5.18
CA ILE A 5 -32.69 18.77 -5.16
C ILE A 5 -32.73 19.98 -6.09
N ALA A 6 -33.20 19.81 -7.32
CA ALA A 6 -33.34 20.92 -8.28
C ALA A 6 -34.25 22.05 -7.74
N ARG A 7 -35.36 21.73 -7.10
CA ARG A 7 -36.24 22.74 -6.48
C ARG A 7 -35.58 23.41 -5.28
N CYS A 8 -34.85 22.63 -4.47
CA CYS A 8 -34.12 23.15 -3.32
C CYS A 8 -33.00 24.13 -3.74
N SER A 9 -32.33 23.87 -4.85
CA SER A 9 -31.20 24.73 -5.32
C SER A 9 -31.63 26.13 -5.75
N ILE A 10 -32.90 26.34 -6.08
CA ILE A 10 -33.46 27.66 -6.45
C ILE A 10 -34.29 28.30 -5.32
N GLY A 11 -34.31 27.70 -4.14
CA GLY A 11 -34.97 28.25 -2.96
C GLY A 11 -34.31 29.56 -2.52
N LYS A 12 -35.12 30.48 -1.98
CA LYS A 12 -34.62 31.76 -1.50
C LYS A 12 -33.79 31.56 -0.23
N PRO A 13 -32.81 32.45 0.06
CA PRO A 13 -31.97 32.33 1.26
C PRO A 13 -32.74 32.29 2.59
N GLU A 14 -33.93 32.90 2.64
CA GLU A 14 -34.77 32.92 3.84
C GLU A 14 -35.60 31.63 4.01
N GLU A 15 -35.70 30.79 2.99
CA GLU A 15 -36.43 29.53 3.02
C GLU A 15 -35.56 28.41 3.62
N TYR A 16 -36.20 27.45 4.31
CA TYR A 16 -35.51 26.30 4.89
C TYR A 16 -34.87 25.40 3.81
N TYR A 17 -35.58 25.21 2.68
CA TYR A 17 -35.12 24.43 1.53
C TYR A 17 -34.48 25.36 0.51
N ASN A 18 -33.15 25.53 0.62
CA ASN A 18 -32.39 26.38 -0.26
C ASN A 18 -31.02 25.71 -0.58
N GLU A 19 -30.23 26.33 -1.41
CA GLU A 19 -28.91 25.84 -1.83
C GLU A 19 -27.97 25.66 -0.64
N GLU A 20 -27.98 26.57 0.35
CA GLU A 20 -27.14 26.49 1.54
C GLU A 20 -27.40 25.21 2.36
N LEU A 21 -28.70 24.76 2.41
CA LEU A 21 -29.01 23.47 3.03
C LEU A 21 -28.34 22.31 2.31
N LEU A 22 -28.26 22.32 0.98
CA LEU A 22 -27.60 21.28 0.19
C LEU A 22 -26.07 21.26 0.47
N TYR A 23 -25.43 22.43 0.50
CA TYR A 23 -24.00 22.53 0.85
C TYR A 23 -23.72 22.07 2.29
N ARG A 24 -24.61 22.39 3.23
CA ARG A 24 -24.49 21.93 4.63
C ARG A 24 -24.60 20.40 4.75
N LEU A 25 -25.45 19.76 3.94
CA LEU A 25 -25.69 18.32 3.98
C LEU A 25 -24.63 17.52 3.20
N PHE A 26 -24.17 18.02 2.05
CA PHE A 26 -23.36 17.28 1.08
C PHE A 26 -21.96 17.89 0.87
N GLY A 27 -21.66 19.05 1.49
CA GLY A 27 -20.42 19.77 1.28
C GLY A 27 -20.24 20.18 -0.18
N VAL A 28 -19.00 20.15 -0.68
CA VAL A 28 -18.66 20.48 -2.08
C VAL A 28 -19.37 19.58 -3.11
N ASN A 29 -19.82 18.41 -2.72
CA ASN A 29 -20.55 17.51 -3.61
C ASN A 29 -21.98 18.02 -3.93
N ALA A 30 -22.47 19.04 -3.20
CA ALA A 30 -23.76 19.66 -3.48
C ALA A 30 -23.81 20.23 -4.88
N GLU A 31 -22.72 20.83 -5.37
CA GLU A 31 -22.60 21.41 -6.70
C GLU A 31 -22.87 20.35 -7.79
N LEU A 32 -22.17 19.21 -7.71
CA LEU A 32 -22.40 18.09 -8.63
C LEU A 32 -23.82 17.54 -8.58
N LEU A 33 -24.41 17.45 -7.36
CA LEU A 33 -25.78 16.99 -7.19
C LEU A 33 -26.79 17.95 -7.80
N ILE A 34 -26.56 19.25 -7.69
CA ILE A 34 -27.41 20.30 -8.28
C ILE A 34 -27.33 20.21 -9.81
N ASP A 35 -26.13 20.17 -10.37
CA ASP A 35 -25.90 20.05 -11.80
C ASP A 35 -26.60 18.83 -12.38
N HIS A 36 -26.40 17.67 -11.78
CA HIS A 36 -27.07 16.43 -12.22
C HIS A 36 -28.58 16.50 -12.04
N ALA A 37 -29.09 17.20 -11.01
CA ALA A 37 -30.53 17.38 -10.81
C ALA A 37 -31.15 18.23 -11.91
N TRP A 38 -30.39 19.15 -12.50
CA TRP A 38 -30.77 19.93 -13.67
C TRP A 38 -30.46 19.25 -15.00
N GLY A 39 -29.89 18.05 -14.98
CA GLY A 39 -29.51 17.29 -16.18
C GLY A 39 -28.22 17.74 -16.81
N TRP A 40 -27.36 18.45 -16.06
CA TRP A 40 -26.05 18.89 -16.51
C TRP A 40 -24.99 17.86 -16.11
N GLU A 41 -24.22 17.35 -17.09
CA GLU A 41 -23.09 16.46 -16.89
C GLU A 41 -21.94 16.92 -17.80
N PRO A 42 -21.02 17.72 -17.29
CA PRO A 42 -19.90 18.25 -18.09
C PRO A 42 -18.82 17.20 -18.36
N CYS A 43 -18.75 16.14 -17.52
CA CYS A 43 -17.72 15.11 -17.64
C CYS A 43 -18.11 14.08 -18.70
N THR A 44 -17.32 13.98 -19.75
CA THR A 44 -17.52 12.97 -20.80
C THR A 44 -16.75 11.69 -20.50
N ILE A 45 -17.09 10.60 -21.19
CA ILE A 45 -16.32 9.35 -21.12
C ILE A 45 -14.86 9.57 -21.57
N ALA A 46 -14.63 10.48 -22.52
CA ALA A 46 -13.30 10.84 -22.97
C ALA A 46 -12.49 11.52 -21.85
N ASP A 47 -13.12 12.41 -21.08
CA ASP A 47 -12.46 13.06 -19.92
C ASP A 47 -12.11 12.05 -18.84
N ILE A 48 -13.01 11.09 -18.55
CA ILE A 48 -12.74 10.00 -17.60
C ILE A 48 -11.58 9.14 -18.06
N GLN A 49 -11.50 8.84 -19.36
CA GLN A 49 -10.41 8.04 -19.94
C GLN A 49 -9.07 8.79 -19.96
N ALA A 50 -9.10 10.10 -20.15
CA ALA A 50 -7.94 10.97 -20.17
C ALA A 50 -7.43 11.33 -18.76
N TYR A 51 -8.26 11.13 -17.72
CA TYR A 51 -7.91 11.49 -16.36
C TYR A 51 -6.75 10.63 -15.83
N GLU A 52 -5.66 11.27 -15.49
CA GLU A 52 -4.55 10.65 -14.77
C GLU A 52 -4.51 11.17 -13.32
N PRO A 53 -4.78 10.31 -12.32
CA PRO A 53 -4.70 10.73 -10.91
C PRO A 53 -3.26 11.09 -10.54
N GLU A 54 -3.10 12.16 -9.77
CA GLU A 54 -1.78 12.59 -9.26
C GLU A 54 -1.17 11.55 -8.32
N ASN A 55 -2.00 10.99 -7.45
CA ASN A 55 -1.58 9.94 -6.53
C ASN A 55 -2.12 8.59 -7.01
N LYS A 56 -1.20 7.72 -7.41
CA LYS A 56 -1.53 6.36 -7.84
C LYS A 56 -1.21 5.38 -6.72
N SER A 57 -2.19 4.56 -6.35
CA SER A 57 -2.00 3.46 -5.41
C SER A 57 -2.65 2.18 -5.94
N THR A 58 -2.20 1.04 -5.43
CA THR A 58 -2.85 -0.25 -5.66
C THR A 58 -3.04 -0.98 -4.35
N VAL A 59 -4.25 -1.49 -4.14
CA VAL A 59 -4.65 -2.15 -2.90
C VAL A 59 -4.96 -3.62 -3.19
N SER A 60 -4.39 -4.50 -2.37
CA SER A 60 -4.76 -5.92 -2.32
C SER A 60 -5.43 -6.19 -0.98
N GLY A 61 -6.72 -6.54 -0.99
CA GLY A 61 -7.49 -6.86 0.22
C GLY A 61 -7.91 -8.33 0.25
N GLN A 62 -7.95 -8.92 1.44
CA GLN A 62 -8.45 -10.26 1.67
C GLN A 62 -9.27 -10.33 2.96
N VAL A 63 -10.47 -10.91 2.86
CA VAL A 63 -11.25 -11.37 4.01
C VAL A 63 -10.97 -12.86 4.17
N LEU A 64 -10.49 -13.25 5.35
CA LEU A 64 -10.15 -14.65 5.64
C LEU A 64 -11.43 -15.48 5.84
N ALA A 65 -11.42 -16.74 5.45
CA ALA A 65 -12.57 -17.64 5.56
C ALA A 65 -13.04 -17.85 7.01
N CYS A 66 -12.09 -17.88 7.94
CA CYS A 66 -12.33 -17.93 9.40
C CYS A 66 -11.38 -16.94 10.11
N ALA A 67 -11.53 -16.82 11.42
CA ALA A 67 -10.59 -16.09 12.26
C ALA A 67 -9.22 -16.79 12.25
N TYR A 68 -8.16 -16.05 11.98
CA TYR A 68 -6.79 -16.56 11.92
C TYR A 68 -6.00 -16.05 13.12
N GLU A 69 -5.17 -16.92 13.66
CA GLU A 69 -4.13 -16.53 14.61
C GLU A 69 -3.04 -15.71 13.91
N TRP A 70 -2.25 -15.00 14.71
CA TRP A 70 -1.22 -14.08 14.25
C TRP A 70 -0.26 -14.70 13.23
N GLU A 71 0.25 -15.92 13.46
CA GLU A 71 1.19 -16.60 12.58
C GLU A 71 0.58 -16.95 11.22
N LYS A 72 -0.65 -17.48 11.22
CA LYS A 72 -1.36 -17.83 9.98
C LYS A 72 -1.70 -16.58 9.16
N ALA A 73 -2.15 -15.51 9.80
CA ALA A 73 -2.44 -14.25 9.12
C ALA A 73 -1.15 -13.58 8.57
N ARG A 74 -0.03 -13.71 9.30
CA ARG A 74 1.29 -13.27 8.85
C ARG A 74 1.75 -13.98 7.58
N LEU A 75 1.50 -15.29 7.48
CA LEU A 75 1.77 -16.08 6.27
C LEU A 75 0.96 -15.55 5.07
N VAL A 76 -0.34 -15.29 5.27
CA VAL A 76 -1.20 -14.73 4.22
C VAL A 76 -0.70 -13.36 3.76
N LEU A 77 -0.29 -12.48 4.70
CA LEU A 77 0.28 -11.19 4.33
C LEU A 77 1.58 -11.33 3.53
N LYS A 78 2.42 -12.31 3.88
CA LYS A 78 3.65 -12.64 3.14
C LYS A 78 3.35 -13.06 1.70
N GLU A 79 2.28 -13.84 1.48
CA GLU A 79 1.78 -14.18 0.15
C GLU A 79 1.26 -12.96 -0.61
N MET A 80 0.52 -12.08 0.08
CA MET A 80 -0.01 -10.84 -0.51
C MET A 80 1.11 -9.91 -0.96
N ALA A 81 2.13 -9.71 -0.15
CA ALA A 81 3.29 -8.88 -0.48
C ALA A 81 4.09 -9.43 -1.67
N ASP A 82 4.23 -10.76 -1.74
CA ASP A 82 4.88 -11.43 -2.86
C ASP A 82 4.11 -11.25 -4.18
N GLN A 83 2.79 -11.40 -4.13
CA GLN A 83 1.92 -11.17 -5.28
C GLN A 83 1.91 -9.70 -5.70
N LEU A 84 1.90 -8.75 -4.74
CA LEU A 84 1.97 -7.32 -5.01
C LEU A 84 3.23 -6.97 -5.82
N GLY A 85 4.39 -7.53 -5.45
CA GLY A 85 5.63 -7.33 -6.21
C GLY A 85 5.54 -7.84 -7.66
N LEU A 86 4.91 -8.99 -7.87
CA LEU A 86 4.66 -9.51 -9.23
C LEU A 86 3.70 -8.62 -10.01
N ASP A 87 2.65 -8.11 -9.38
CA ASP A 87 1.67 -7.22 -10.03
C ASP A 87 2.30 -5.87 -10.42
N LEU A 88 3.20 -5.33 -9.58
CA LEU A 88 3.95 -4.12 -9.89
C LEU A 88 4.88 -4.34 -11.09
N VAL A 89 5.63 -5.44 -11.11
CA VAL A 89 6.50 -5.78 -12.26
C VAL A 89 5.67 -5.95 -13.54
N ALA A 90 4.53 -6.64 -13.47
CA ALA A 90 3.64 -6.84 -14.63
C ALA A 90 3.11 -5.52 -15.21
N LYS A 91 2.92 -4.50 -14.36
CA LYS A 91 2.45 -3.16 -14.75
C LYS A 91 3.58 -2.16 -15.04
N GLY A 92 4.84 -2.54 -14.86
CA GLY A 92 5.99 -1.64 -15.02
C GLY A 92 6.02 -0.52 -13.98
N LEU A 93 5.47 -0.76 -12.78
CA LEU A 93 5.37 0.22 -11.70
C LEU A 93 6.34 -0.12 -10.55
N VAL A 94 6.67 0.89 -9.77
CA VAL A 94 7.43 0.79 -8.52
C VAL A 94 6.75 1.61 -7.43
N THR A 95 7.02 1.29 -6.17
CA THR A 95 6.51 1.98 -4.98
C THR A 95 7.62 2.24 -3.99
N ASP A 96 7.51 3.30 -3.22
CA ASP A 96 8.37 3.63 -2.08
C ASP A 96 7.63 3.54 -0.74
N GLN A 97 6.33 3.19 -0.76
CA GLN A 97 5.49 3.17 0.43
C GLN A 97 4.55 1.97 0.46
N LEU A 98 4.46 1.33 1.63
CA LEU A 98 3.44 0.33 1.95
C LEU A 98 2.52 0.83 3.05
N VAL A 99 1.22 0.58 2.90
CA VAL A 99 0.22 0.81 3.94
C VAL A 99 -0.44 -0.53 4.28
N LEU A 100 -0.47 -0.86 5.55
CA LEU A 100 -1.09 -2.09 6.05
C LEU A 100 -2.27 -1.76 6.95
N HIS A 101 -3.39 -2.40 6.67
CA HIS A 101 -4.59 -2.35 7.50
C HIS A 101 -5.00 -3.78 7.87
N VAL A 102 -5.16 -4.05 9.16
CA VAL A 102 -5.51 -5.37 9.71
C VAL A 102 -6.77 -5.27 10.55
N GLY A 103 -7.84 -5.92 10.09
CA GLY A 103 -9.11 -6.01 10.82
C GLY A 103 -9.17 -7.27 11.68
N TYR A 104 -9.48 -7.08 12.94
CA TYR A 104 -9.63 -8.18 13.90
C TYR A 104 -11.02 -8.81 13.83
N ASP A 105 -11.12 -10.07 14.26
CA ASP A 105 -12.39 -10.80 14.29
C ASP A 105 -13.25 -10.40 15.49
N ILE A 106 -14.58 -10.51 15.32
CA ILE A 106 -15.56 -10.24 16.38
C ILE A 106 -15.43 -11.24 17.54
N ASP A 107 -14.88 -12.43 17.29
CA ASP A 107 -14.71 -13.47 18.30
C ASP A 107 -13.77 -13.03 19.43
N ASN A 108 -12.91 -12.03 19.20
CA ASN A 108 -12.10 -11.40 20.24
C ASN A 108 -12.93 -10.70 21.34
N LEU A 109 -14.21 -10.41 21.09
CA LEU A 109 -15.11 -9.75 22.03
C LEU A 109 -16.06 -10.71 22.75
N LYS A 110 -16.03 -12.01 22.40
CA LYS A 110 -16.96 -13.00 22.95
C LYS A 110 -16.62 -13.49 24.37
N ASN A 111 -15.36 -13.33 24.80
CA ASN A 111 -14.94 -13.71 26.13
C ASN A 111 -15.27 -12.58 27.10
N GLU A 112 -16.40 -12.70 27.80
CA GLU A 112 -16.88 -11.73 28.78
C GLU A 112 -16.35 -12.00 30.21
N GLU A 113 -15.44 -12.95 30.41
CA GLU A 113 -14.85 -13.21 31.70
C GLU A 113 -14.04 -12.00 32.19
N PRO A 114 -14.29 -11.52 33.45
CA PRO A 114 -13.58 -10.37 33.99
C PRO A 114 -12.06 -10.60 33.99
N GLY A 115 -11.33 -9.75 33.25
CA GLY A 115 -9.85 -9.79 33.14
C GLY A 115 -9.30 -10.66 31.99
N VAL A 116 -10.12 -11.40 31.24
CA VAL A 116 -9.69 -12.24 30.11
C VAL A 116 -10.14 -11.67 28.75
N GLY A 117 -11.22 -10.88 28.73
CA GLY A 117 -11.76 -10.28 27.50
C GLY A 117 -10.89 -9.13 26.97
N TYR A 118 -11.11 -8.77 25.71
CA TYR A 118 -10.45 -7.65 25.06
C TYR A 118 -10.74 -6.32 25.79
N GLN A 119 -9.68 -5.66 26.27
CA GLN A 119 -9.75 -4.41 27.04
C GLN A 119 -9.39 -3.17 26.19
N GLY A 120 -9.09 -3.35 24.91
CA GLY A 120 -8.67 -2.27 24.03
C GLY A 120 -9.83 -1.45 23.45
N GLU A 121 -9.49 -0.48 22.62
CA GLU A 121 -10.47 0.34 21.91
C GLU A 121 -11.28 -0.48 20.91
N THR A 122 -12.58 -0.18 20.84
CA THR A 122 -13.49 -0.81 19.87
C THR A 122 -14.03 0.20 18.89
N LYS A 123 -14.35 -0.25 17.67
CA LYS A 123 -14.97 0.54 16.62
C LYS A 123 -16.24 -0.14 16.13
N ILE A 124 -17.24 0.66 15.76
CA ILE A 124 -18.45 0.18 15.11
C ILE A 124 -18.22 0.18 13.59
N ASP A 125 -18.46 -0.95 12.94
CA ASP A 125 -18.35 -1.05 11.48
C ASP A 125 -19.62 -0.49 10.79
N ARG A 126 -19.60 -0.44 9.45
CA ARG A 126 -20.74 0.06 8.65
C ARG A 126 -22.03 -0.77 8.81
N TYR A 127 -21.95 -1.96 9.38
CA TYR A 127 -23.08 -2.83 9.66
C TYR A 127 -23.58 -2.72 11.11
N GLY A 128 -23.03 -1.79 11.91
CA GLY A 128 -23.38 -1.61 13.31
C GLY A 128 -22.73 -2.63 14.26
N ARG A 129 -21.79 -3.46 13.80
CA ARG A 129 -21.12 -4.45 14.62
C ARG A 129 -19.94 -3.83 15.36
N LYS A 130 -19.84 -4.11 16.67
CA LYS A 130 -18.69 -3.72 17.49
C LYS A 130 -17.53 -4.68 17.22
N LEU A 131 -16.37 -4.15 16.93
CA LEU A 131 -15.13 -4.88 16.61
C LEU A 131 -13.96 -4.25 17.37
N PRO A 132 -12.87 -4.99 17.66
CA PRO A 132 -11.64 -4.36 18.10
C PRO A 132 -11.15 -3.33 17.06
N LYS A 133 -10.55 -2.24 17.56
CA LYS A 133 -9.97 -1.22 16.68
C LYS A 133 -8.95 -1.87 15.74
N PRO A 134 -9.09 -1.71 14.41
CA PRO A 134 -8.16 -2.31 13.47
C PRO A 134 -6.76 -1.72 13.62
N ALA A 135 -5.73 -2.54 13.40
CA ALA A 135 -4.37 -2.07 13.29
C ALA A 135 -4.15 -1.42 11.92
N HIS A 136 -3.44 -0.30 11.91
CA HIS A 136 -3.10 0.45 10.71
C HIS A 136 -1.70 1.03 10.84
N GLY A 137 -0.93 0.99 9.77
CA GLY A 137 0.40 1.58 9.74
C GLY A 137 0.91 1.76 8.33
N THR A 138 1.89 2.63 8.22
CA THR A 138 2.61 2.95 6.98
C THR A 138 4.09 2.65 7.15
N GLU A 139 4.72 2.17 6.11
CA GLU A 139 6.15 1.90 6.01
C GLU A 139 6.71 2.54 4.75
N ASN A 140 7.73 3.39 4.90
CA ASN A 140 8.47 3.95 3.79
C ASN A 140 9.67 3.05 3.49
N LEU A 141 9.85 2.70 2.22
CA LEU A 141 10.86 1.72 1.79
C LEU A 141 12.25 2.36 1.58
N GLY A 142 12.33 3.71 1.60
CA GLY A 142 13.55 4.47 1.36
C GLY A 142 13.94 4.58 -0.12
N GLU A 143 13.52 3.65 -0.96
CA GLU A 143 13.73 3.65 -2.41
C GLU A 143 12.52 3.09 -3.14
N SER A 144 12.31 3.55 -4.38
CA SER A 144 11.23 3.04 -5.23
C SER A 144 11.57 1.64 -5.75
N THR A 145 10.74 0.64 -5.43
CA THR A 145 11.02 -0.76 -5.75
C THR A 145 9.78 -1.55 -6.17
N ALA A 146 9.99 -2.63 -6.95
CA ALA A 146 9.01 -3.69 -7.21
C ALA A 146 9.55 -5.07 -6.77
N SER A 147 10.64 -5.08 -5.99
CA SER A 147 11.23 -6.33 -5.47
C SER A 147 10.27 -7.01 -4.51
N SER A 148 9.79 -8.21 -4.87
CA SER A 148 8.96 -9.03 -3.99
C SER A 148 9.64 -9.35 -2.66
N ARG A 149 10.98 -9.43 -2.65
CA ARG A 149 11.76 -9.67 -1.44
C ARG A 149 11.69 -8.48 -0.49
N LEU A 150 11.99 -7.28 -0.98
CA LEU A 150 11.96 -6.05 -0.17
C LEU A 150 10.56 -5.75 0.32
N LEU A 151 9.54 -5.79 -0.57
CA LEU A 151 8.15 -5.58 -0.19
C LEU A 151 7.71 -6.54 0.91
N ARG A 152 8.12 -7.80 0.83
CA ARG A 152 7.82 -8.81 1.83
C ARG A 152 8.52 -8.55 3.16
N GLU A 153 9.82 -8.18 3.13
CA GLU A 153 10.59 -7.85 4.34
C GLU A 153 9.97 -6.66 5.07
N HIS A 154 9.67 -5.57 4.38
CA HIS A 154 9.03 -4.39 4.95
C HIS A 154 7.58 -4.64 5.41
N ALA A 155 6.79 -5.39 4.65
CA ALA A 155 5.43 -5.75 5.06
C ALA A 155 5.43 -6.59 6.35
N MET A 156 6.40 -7.52 6.49
CA MET A 156 6.55 -8.33 7.72
C MET A 156 6.99 -7.48 8.90
N ALA A 157 7.97 -6.59 8.71
CA ALA A 157 8.43 -5.68 9.76
C ALA A 157 7.29 -4.76 10.25
N LEU A 158 6.51 -4.22 9.31
CA LEU A 158 5.34 -3.39 9.63
C LEU A 158 4.28 -4.18 10.42
N TYR A 159 3.95 -5.41 9.96
CA TYR A 159 3.01 -6.29 10.62
C TYR A 159 3.44 -6.63 12.05
N ASP A 160 4.70 -7.02 12.23
CA ASP A 160 5.27 -7.40 13.53
C ASP A 160 5.25 -6.22 14.52
N ARG A 161 5.29 -4.97 14.01
CA ARG A 161 5.26 -3.73 14.80
C ARG A 161 3.87 -3.31 15.23
N ILE A 162 2.85 -3.46 14.36
CA ILE A 162 1.52 -2.86 14.60
C ILE A 162 0.44 -3.85 15.04
N VAL A 163 0.61 -5.15 14.78
CA VAL A 163 -0.45 -6.15 15.00
C VAL A 163 -0.33 -6.80 16.37
N ASP A 164 -1.40 -6.79 17.13
CA ASP A 164 -1.46 -7.49 18.43
C ASP A 164 -1.49 -9.01 18.21
N LYS A 165 -0.48 -9.69 18.78
CA LYS A 165 -0.29 -11.15 18.67
C LYS A 165 -1.36 -11.99 19.35
N LYS A 166 -2.14 -11.39 20.25
CA LYS A 166 -3.16 -12.08 21.03
C LYS A 166 -4.52 -12.10 20.35
N LEU A 167 -4.70 -11.27 19.31
CA LEU A 167 -5.99 -11.08 18.68
C LEU A 167 -6.13 -11.92 17.42
N LEU A 168 -7.32 -12.49 17.24
CA LEU A 168 -7.72 -13.17 16.03
C LEU A 168 -7.96 -12.17 14.89
N ILE A 169 -7.46 -12.48 13.70
CA ILE A 169 -7.48 -11.62 12.53
C ILE A 169 -8.51 -12.13 11.53
N ARG A 170 -9.27 -11.21 10.92
CA ARG A 170 -10.30 -11.51 9.93
C ARG A 170 -10.05 -10.88 8.58
N ARG A 171 -9.35 -9.76 8.53
CA ARG A 171 -9.14 -9.00 7.30
C ARG A 171 -7.72 -8.46 7.22
N LEU A 172 -7.14 -8.59 6.04
CA LEU A 172 -5.85 -8.00 5.68
C LEU A 172 -6.05 -7.11 4.45
N SER A 173 -5.42 -5.94 4.44
CA SER A 173 -5.36 -5.06 3.28
C SER A 173 -3.96 -4.47 3.21
N LEU A 174 -3.27 -4.73 2.10
CA LEU A 174 -1.95 -4.21 1.81
C LEU A 174 -2.04 -3.31 0.59
N GLU A 175 -1.57 -2.08 0.74
CA GLU A 175 -1.57 -1.06 -0.30
C GLU A 175 -0.13 -0.66 -0.62
N ALA A 176 0.16 -0.51 -1.91
CA ALA A 176 1.34 0.17 -2.40
C ALA A 176 0.95 1.60 -2.80
N GLY A 177 1.48 2.58 -2.09
CA GLY A 177 1.30 4.01 -2.36
C GLY A 177 2.37 4.57 -3.29
N HIS A 178 2.22 5.84 -3.67
CA HIS A 178 3.20 6.59 -4.47
C HIS A 178 3.69 5.83 -5.72
N LEU A 179 2.76 5.22 -6.45
CA LEU A 179 3.11 4.44 -7.63
C LEU A 179 3.62 5.33 -8.75
N ILE A 180 4.82 5.06 -9.22
CA ILE A 180 5.42 5.71 -10.38
C ILE A 180 5.84 4.66 -11.42
N SER A 181 5.93 5.06 -12.69
CA SER A 181 6.49 4.18 -13.70
C SER A 181 7.98 3.96 -13.41
N LYS A 182 8.45 2.73 -13.66
CA LYS A 182 9.87 2.39 -13.49
C LYS A 182 10.79 3.33 -14.27
N GLU A 183 10.37 3.74 -15.48
CA GLU A 183 11.13 4.66 -16.34
C GLU A 183 11.31 6.05 -15.68
N LYS A 184 10.30 6.51 -14.92
CA LYS A 184 10.40 7.77 -14.15
C LYS A 184 11.32 7.61 -12.93
N ALA A 185 11.29 6.46 -12.26
CA ALA A 185 12.15 6.18 -11.11
C ALA A 185 13.64 6.03 -11.49
N GLU A 186 13.94 5.57 -12.70
CA GLU A 186 15.31 5.41 -13.21
C GLU A 186 15.92 6.70 -13.78
N LYS A 187 15.10 7.74 -14.01
CA LYS A 187 15.62 9.06 -14.40
C LYS A 187 16.16 9.74 -13.16
N PRO A 188 17.43 10.18 -13.13
CA PRO A 188 17.92 10.97 -12.04
C PRO A 188 17.07 12.25 -11.97
N GLU A 189 16.58 12.59 -10.78
CA GLU A 189 15.99 13.91 -10.57
C GLU A 189 17.08 14.95 -10.86
N GLU A 190 16.89 15.75 -11.92
CA GLU A 190 17.81 16.81 -12.35
C GLU A 190 17.89 17.98 -11.37
N PHE A 191 17.21 17.91 -10.24
CA PHE A 191 17.23 18.93 -9.19
C PHE A 191 17.90 18.39 -7.92
N HIS A 192 19.23 18.32 -7.93
CA HIS A 192 20.01 18.47 -6.71
C HIS A 192 19.90 19.93 -6.30
N GLN A 193 19.07 20.23 -5.30
CA GLN A 193 19.23 21.46 -4.55
C GLN A 193 20.61 21.36 -3.91
N MET A 194 21.60 22.03 -4.51
CA MET A 194 22.93 22.16 -3.91
C MET A 194 22.72 22.87 -2.57
N ASP A 195 22.98 22.16 -1.48
CA ASP A 195 23.08 22.80 -0.17
C ASP A 195 24.35 23.66 -0.20
N LEU A 196 24.15 24.98 -0.33
CA LEU A 196 25.22 25.96 -0.46
C LEU A 196 26.24 25.91 0.69
N PHE A 197 25.90 25.22 1.79
CA PHE A 197 26.73 25.14 2.98
C PHE A 197 27.35 23.74 3.20
N ALA A 198 26.83 22.69 2.59
CA ALA A 198 27.37 21.33 2.76
C ALA A 198 28.68 21.11 2.02
N ASP A 199 28.87 21.73 0.84
CA ASP A 199 30.08 21.56 0.04
C ASP A 199 31.28 22.36 0.59
N TYR A 200 31.05 23.47 1.32
CA TYR A 200 32.14 24.26 1.88
C TYR A 200 32.82 23.62 3.12
N HIS A 201 32.11 22.78 3.86
CA HIS A 201 32.69 22.11 5.04
C HIS A 201 33.49 20.85 4.74
N ILE A 202 33.36 20.28 3.55
CA ILE A 202 34.10 19.04 3.19
C ILE A 202 35.50 19.35 2.67
N GLU A 203 35.72 20.50 2.03
CA GLU A 203 37.07 20.85 1.52
C GLU A 203 38.01 21.43 2.58
N GLU A 204 37.52 22.13 3.60
CA GLU A 204 38.39 22.70 4.64
C GLU A 204 38.68 21.76 5.81
N ALA A 205 37.71 20.87 6.18
CA ALA A 205 37.95 19.87 7.25
C ALA A 205 38.84 18.69 6.82
N GLY A 206 39.06 18.50 5.51
CA GLY A 206 39.85 17.38 4.96
C GLY A 206 41.34 17.62 4.87
N LYS A 207 41.83 18.84 5.18
CA LYS A 207 43.25 19.15 4.95
C LYS A 207 44.13 19.21 6.20
N GLU A 208 43.59 19.16 7.40
CA GLU A 208 44.46 19.41 8.57
C GLU A 208 44.71 18.26 9.56
N GLN A 209 44.04 17.08 9.50
CA GLN A 209 44.35 16.00 10.44
C GLN A 209 43.96 14.57 10.01
N THR A 210 44.36 14.10 8.85
CA THR A 210 44.36 12.65 8.62
C THR A 210 45.68 12.19 8.06
N GLY A 211 46.48 11.58 8.93
CA GLY A 211 47.68 10.85 8.50
C GLY A 211 47.32 9.74 7.52
N ALA A 212 48.29 9.20 6.78
CA ALA A 212 48.12 8.21 5.71
C ALA A 212 47.20 6.98 6.05
N GLU A 213 46.98 6.71 7.33
CA GLU A 213 46.06 5.67 7.82
C GLU A 213 44.56 6.06 7.70
N GLY A 214 44.23 7.30 7.97
CA GLY A 214 42.83 7.79 7.86
C GLY A 214 42.33 7.80 6.40
N ALA A 215 43.19 8.19 5.46
CA ALA A 215 42.87 8.18 4.04
C ALA A 215 42.63 6.75 3.52
N LYS A 216 43.44 5.77 3.95
CA LYS A 216 43.25 4.34 3.62
C LYS A 216 41.99 3.75 4.24
N LEU A 217 41.59 4.19 5.42
CA LEU A 217 40.33 3.74 6.06
C LEU A 217 39.10 4.25 5.28
N LEU A 218 39.10 5.51 4.86
CA LEU A 218 38.04 6.10 4.04
C LEU A 218 37.96 5.44 2.66
N GLU A 219 39.08 5.21 2.01
CA GLU A 219 39.14 4.51 0.70
C GLU A 219 38.61 3.06 0.80
N ASN A 220 38.96 2.35 1.88
CA ASN A 220 38.46 1.01 2.14
C ASN A 220 36.95 0.99 2.47
N GLN A 221 36.44 2.01 3.15
CA GLN A 221 34.99 2.15 3.40
C GLN A 221 34.24 2.43 2.11
N GLN A 222 34.74 3.35 1.28
CA GLN A 222 34.15 3.66 -0.02
C GLN A 222 34.16 2.45 -0.97
N LYS A 223 35.25 1.68 -1.02
CA LYS A 223 35.31 0.44 -1.80
C LYS A 223 34.29 -0.60 -1.33
N LYS A 224 34.18 -0.83 -0.03
CA LYS A 224 33.20 -1.77 0.54
C LYS A 224 31.76 -1.33 0.25
N GLU A 225 31.49 -0.03 0.30
CA GLU A 225 30.18 0.52 -0.02
C GLU A 225 29.83 0.38 -1.51
N GLN A 226 30.81 0.63 -2.39
CA GLN A 226 30.65 0.42 -3.83
C GLN A 226 30.43 -1.07 -4.18
N GLU A 227 31.19 -1.97 -3.56
CA GLU A 227 31.03 -3.42 -3.74
C GLU A 227 29.65 -3.88 -3.26
N LYS A 228 29.17 -3.36 -2.11
CA LYS A 228 27.85 -3.65 -1.59
C LYS A 228 26.76 -3.18 -2.53
N LYS A 229 26.82 -1.93 -3.02
CA LYS A 229 25.87 -1.37 -4.01
C LYS A 229 25.86 -2.19 -5.31
N GLN A 230 27.05 -2.65 -5.78
CA GLN A 230 27.11 -3.51 -6.96
C GLN A 230 26.50 -4.89 -6.74
N GLN A 231 26.69 -5.49 -5.55
CA GLN A 231 26.08 -6.77 -5.21
C GLN A 231 24.55 -6.64 -5.09
N GLU A 232 24.04 -5.60 -4.45
CA GLU A 232 22.61 -5.31 -4.34
C GLU A 232 21.98 -5.12 -5.72
N LYS A 233 22.64 -4.37 -6.62
CA LYS A 233 22.16 -4.17 -7.99
C LYS A 233 22.11 -5.49 -8.78
N LYS A 234 23.15 -6.32 -8.68
CA LYS A 234 23.15 -7.65 -9.32
C LYS A 234 22.08 -8.58 -8.78
N GLN A 235 21.80 -8.50 -7.47
CA GLN A 235 20.74 -9.29 -6.84
C GLN A 235 19.36 -8.84 -7.28
N SER A 236 19.12 -7.53 -7.34
CA SER A 236 17.87 -6.94 -7.83
C SER A 236 17.60 -7.32 -9.30
N GLU A 237 18.62 -7.28 -10.17
CA GLU A 237 18.48 -7.72 -11.55
C GLU A 237 18.15 -9.21 -11.70
N LYS A 238 18.75 -10.06 -10.87
CA LYS A 238 18.44 -11.51 -10.86
C LYS A 238 17.01 -11.76 -10.38
N GLU A 239 16.59 -11.08 -9.32
CA GLU A 239 15.23 -11.20 -8.80
C GLU A 239 14.21 -10.75 -9.85
N ARG A 240 14.46 -9.63 -10.52
CA ARG A 240 13.58 -9.13 -11.58
C ARG A 240 13.42 -10.14 -12.73
N LYS A 241 14.52 -10.71 -13.21
CA LYS A 241 14.47 -11.75 -14.26
C LYS A 241 13.65 -12.96 -13.81
N LEU A 242 13.76 -13.34 -12.53
CA LEU A 242 12.97 -14.42 -11.96
C LEU A 242 11.47 -14.05 -11.91
N GLN A 243 11.14 -12.83 -11.49
CA GLN A 243 9.75 -12.35 -11.47
C GLN A 243 9.14 -12.31 -12.87
N GLU A 244 9.88 -11.82 -13.87
CA GLU A 244 9.46 -11.79 -15.28
C GLU A 244 9.22 -13.22 -15.81
N ALA A 245 10.13 -14.15 -15.54
CA ALA A 245 9.97 -15.57 -15.93
C ALA A 245 8.75 -16.21 -15.24
N MET A 246 8.51 -15.91 -13.95
CA MET A 246 7.32 -16.40 -13.24
C MET A 246 6.03 -15.85 -13.85
N LEU A 247 6.01 -14.57 -14.24
CA LEU A 247 4.86 -13.95 -14.90
C LEU A 247 4.58 -14.60 -16.25
N ASP A 248 5.61 -14.87 -17.05
CA ASP A 248 5.47 -15.56 -18.35
C ASP A 248 4.91 -16.98 -18.21
N ILE A 249 5.39 -17.73 -17.23
CA ILE A 249 4.86 -19.08 -16.96
C ILE A 249 3.40 -18.99 -16.50
N ARG A 250 3.08 -18.08 -15.58
CA ARG A 250 1.71 -17.88 -15.07
C ARG A 250 0.74 -17.41 -16.18
N LYS A 251 1.21 -16.61 -17.11
CA LYS A 251 0.41 -16.16 -18.27
C LYS A 251 0.07 -17.32 -19.22
N ARG A 252 0.98 -18.28 -19.39
CA ARG A 252 0.81 -19.41 -20.32
C ARG A 252 0.04 -20.59 -19.67
N PHE A 253 0.29 -20.87 -18.40
CA PHE A 253 -0.15 -22.08 -17.73
C PHE A 253 -1.07 -21.82 -16.53
N GLY A 254 -1.43 -20.57 -16.27
CA GLY A 254 -2.28 -20.16 -15.16
C GLY A 254 -1.51 -19.77 -13.90
N LYS A 255 -2.20 -19.06 -12.99
CA LYS A 255 -1.59 -18.45 -11.79
C LYS A 255 -0.98 -19.48 -10.83
N ASN A 256 -1.50 -20.71 -10.83
CA ASN A 256 -1.02 -21.80 -9.96
C ASN A 256 0.08 -22.66 -10.58
N ALA A 257 0.54 -22.34 -11.81
CA ALA A 257 1.60 -23.11 -12.46
C ALA A 257 2.96 -23.02 -11.73
N VAL A 258 3.21 -21.89 -11.04
CA VAL A 258 4.40 -21.69 -10.21
C VAL A 258 3.94 -21.20 -8.84
N LEU A 259 4.20 -22.01 -7.82
CA LEU A 259 3.95 -21.70 -6.42
C LEU A 259 5.27 -21.71 -5.64
N LYS A 260 5.38 -20.86 -4.63
CA LYS A 260 6.49 -20.88 -3.67
C LYS A 260 6.15 -21.84 -2.52
N GLY A 261 7.16 -22.38 -1.83
CA GLY A 261 6.94 -23.31 -0.70
C GLY A 261 5.95 -22.76 0.35
N MET A 262 6.02 -21.45 0.64
CA MET A 262 5.08 -20.81 1.57
C MET A 262 3.60 -20.90 1.16
N ASN A 263 3.31 -21.07 -0.14
CA ASN A 263 1.92 -21.21 -0.63
C ASN A 263 1.34 -22.61 -0.38
N LEU A 264 2.14 -23.51 0.16
CA LEU A 264 1.76 -24.89 0.50
C LEU A 264 1.71 -25.11 2.02
N GLU A 265 2.04 -24.09 2.82
CA GLU A 265 1.99 -24.14 4.28
C GLU A 265 0.53 -24.12 4.77
N GLU A 266 0.29 -24.64 5.97
CA GLU A 266 -1.03 -24.61 6.60
C GLU A 266 -1.48 -23.16 6.85
N GLY A 267 -2.68 -22.82 6.37
CA GLY A 267 -3.22 -21.46 6.44
C GLY A 267 -2.89 -20.57 5.24
N ALA A 268 -2.04 -21.02 4.30
CA ALA A 268 -1.80 -20.32 3.04
C ALA A 268 -3.08 -20.22 2.19
N THR A 269 -3.31 -19.10 1.54
CA THR A 269 -4.54 -18.83 0.77
C THR A 269 -4.29 -18.54 -0.70
N ALA A 270 -3.05 -18.36 -1.14
CA ALA A 270 -2.73 -17.94 -2.50
C ALA A 270 -3.24 -18.91 -3.56
N ARG A 271 -3.16 -20.22 -3.32
CA ARG A 271 -3.64 -21.25 -4.25
C ARG A 271 -5.14 -21.14 -4.51
N GLU A 272 -5.93 -20.94 -3.45
CA GLU A 272 -7.38 -20.77 -3.58
C GLU A 272 -7.74 -19.41 -4.18
N ARG A 273 -7.07 -18.34 -3.78
CA ARG A 273 -7.26 -17.01 -4.34
C ARG A 273 -7.02 -16.96 -5.85
N ASN A 274 -6.02 -17.68 -6.33
CA ASN A 274 -5.69 -17.72 -7.75
C ASN A 274 -6.80 -18.34 -8.62
N THR A 275 -7.74 -19.11 -8.02
CA THR A 275 -8.91 -19.68 -8.70
C THR A 275 -10.17 -18.82 -8.57
N GLN A 276 -10.11 -17.70 -7.84
CA GLN A 276 -11.25 -16.79 -7.66
C GLN A 276 -11.30 -15.73 -8.76
N ILE A 277 -12.50 -15.36 -9.18
CA ILE A 277 -12.78 -14.25 -10.08
C ILE A 277 -13.56 -13.20 -9.30
N GLY A 278 -13.02 -11.98 -9.18
CA GLY A 278 -13.66 -10.89 -8.43
C GLY A 278 -13.91 -11.18 -6.95
N GLY A 279 -13.11 -12.06 -6.33
CA GLY A 279 -13.25 -12.46 -4.93
C GLY A 279 -14.27 -13.58 -4.67
N HIS A 280 -14.87 -14.15 -5.70
CA HIS A 280 -15.78 -15.27 -5.63
C HIS A 280 -15.18 -16.52 -6.29
N LYS A 281 -15.55 -17.71 -5.80
CA LYS A 281 -15.19 -18.96 -6.50
C LYS A 281 -15.89 -18.97 -7.87
N ALA A 282 -15.09 -19.22 -8.91
CA ALA A 282 -15.60 -19.43 -10.26
C ALA A 282 -16.32 -20.75 -10.38
#